data_225f5c3d8290a248348a8c8e2c6b6e4e
#
_entry.id   225f5c3d8290a248348a8c8e2c6b6e4e
#
_cell.length_a   1.000
_cell.length_b   1.000
_cell.length_c   1.000
_cell.angle_alpha   90.00
_cell.angle_beta   90.00
_cell.angle_gamma   90.00
#
_symmetry.space_group_name_H-M   'P 1'
#
loop_
_entity.id
_entity.type
_entity.pdbx_description
1 polymer ?
#
loop_
_entity_poly.entity_id
_entity_poly.type
_entity_poly.pdbx_seq_one_letter_code
_entity_poly.pdbx_strand_id
1 'polypeptide(L)'
;YISIPSASAVPRAVFEAVGGFPEGMKIGGDMYMWIKIARRYAVCFSPKPLANYSKVASNRSALSYTPERTRYSFEELYDPSAPEEYNEFVARAALGKALIISAKGGTKEAARAAEFFGYTKTYRRTLRKVRVLNALPRSWRAPLIGLYNSLAWRIARKGL
;
A
#
# COMPACT_ATOMS: atom_id res chain seq x y z
N TYR A 1 -2.90 3.35 -8.41
CA TYR A 1 -3.94 3.18 -7.40
C TYR A 1 -5.15 2.55 -8.08
N ILE A 2 -5.60 1.38 -7.63
CA ILE A 2 -6.66 0.66 -8.35
C ILE A 2 -8.00 1.37 -8.13
N SER A 3 -8.36 1.69 -6.90
CA SER A 3 -9.58 2.42 -6.54
C SER A 3 -9.57 2.84 -5.08
N ILE A 4 -10.36 3.86 -4.75
CA ILE A 4 -10.71 4.20 -3.37
C ILE A 4 -12.06 3.54 -3.04
N PRO A 5 -12.33 3.12 -1.79
CA PRO A 5 -13.58 2.44 -1.43
C PRO A 5 -14.84 3.21 -1.81
N SER A 6 -14.84 4.54 -1.66
CA SER A 6 -15.98 5.40 -2.02
C SER A 6 -16.27 5.50 -3.53
N ALA A 7 -15.37 5.01 -4.39
CA ALA A 7 -15.54 4.96 -5.83
C ALA A 7 -15.61 3.51 -6.35
N SER A 8 -15.91 2.56 -5.48
CA SER A 8 -15.97 1.14 -5.83
C SER A 8 -17.32 0.55 -5.48
N ALA A 9 -17.87 -0.26 -6.37
CA ALA A 9 -19.06 -1.06 -6.12
C ALA A 9 -18.67 -2.55 -6.29
N VAL A 10 -18.98 -3.35 -5.29
CA VAL A 10 -18.67 -4.79 -5.28
C VAL A 10 -19.92 -5.55 -4.86
N PRO A 11 -20.36 -6.57 -5.63
CA PRO A 11 -21.46 -7.43 -5.21
C PRO A 11 -21.18 -8.10 -3.87
N ARG A 12 -22.21 -8.22 -3.04
CA ARG A 12 -22.09 -8.85 -1.70
C ARG A 12 -21.52 -10.27 -1.78
N ALA A 13 -21.97 -11.07 -2.74
CA ALA A 13 -21.49 -12.42 -2.95
C ALA A 13 -19.97 -12.50 -3.21
N VAL A 14 -19.37 -11.48 -3.83
CA VAL A 14 -17.93 -11.40 -4.03
C VAL A 14 -17.19 -11.23 -2.69
N PHE A 15 -17.70 -10.36 -1.80
CA PHE A 15 -17.14 -10.21 -0.45
C PHE A 15 -17.25 -11.51 0.35
N GLU A 16 -18.38 -12.19 0.29
CA GLU A 16 -18.59 -13.48 0.95
C GLU A 16 -17.62 -14.54 0.44
N ALA A 17 -17.40 -14.59 -0.88
CA ALA A 17 -16.49 -15.55 -1.50
C ALA A 17 -14.99 -15.30 -1.23
N VAL A 18 -14.58 -14.03 -1.06
CA VAL A 18 -13.16 -13.69 -0.81
C VAL A 18 -12.84 -13.43 0.66
N GLY A 19 -13.87 -13.35 1.54
CA GLY A 19 -13.72 -13.22 2.98
C GLY A 19 -13.36 -11.83 3.46
N GLY A 20 -14.19 -10.82 3.22
CA GLY A 20 -14.17 -9.48 3.84
C GLY A 20 -12.83 -8.73 3.92
N PHE A 21 -12.87 -7.57 4.55
CA PHE A 21 -11.65 -6.80 4.84
C PHE A 21 -10.87 -7.44 6.00
N PRO A 22 -9.51 -7.45 5.93
CA PRO A 22 -8.69 -8.07 6.98
C PRO A 22 -8.83 -7.28 8.29
N GLU A 23 -9.22 -7.96 9.36
CA GLU A 23 -9.33 -7.37 10.69
C GLU A 23 -7.98 -6.89 11.20
N GLY A 24 -7.95 -5.72 11.84
CA GLY A 24 -6.73 -5.14 12.38
C GLY A 24 -5.78 -4.52 11.34
N MET A 25 -6.07 -4.62 10.05
CA MET A 25 -5.25 -4.00 9.00
C MET A 25 -5.65 -2.53 8.79
N LYS A 26 -5.07 -1.62 9.56
CA LYS A 26 -5.40 -0.18 9.53
C LYS A 26 -4.85 0.56 8.30
N ILE A 27 -3.79 0.05 7.66
CA ILE A 27 -3.24 0.62 6.43
C ILE A 27 -3.20 -0.43 5.33
N GLY A 28 -3.85 -0.13 4.19
CA GLY A 28 -3.82 -0.93 2.99
C GLY A 28 -4.81 -2.08 2.97
N GLY A 29 -5.76 -2.14 3.91
CA GLY A 29 -6.83 -3.14 3.89
C GLY A 29 -7.69 -3.06 2.62
N ASP A 30 -7.93 -1.86 2.11
CA ASP A 30 -8.55 -1.61 0.82
C ASP A 30 -7.75 -2.23 -0.34
N MET A 31 -6.45 -1.95 -0.40
CA MET A 31 -5.56 -2.51 -1.42
C MET A 31 -5.48 -4.04 -1.33
N TYR A 32 -5.37 -4.57 -0.11
CA TYR A 32 -5.37 -6.01 0.14
C TYR A 32 -6.64 -6.66 -0.42
N MET A 33 -7.79 -6.05 -0.15
CA MET A 33 -9.09 -6.54 -0.61
C MET A 33 -9.22 -6.48 -2.13
N TRP A 34 -8.79 -5.37 -2.75
CA TRP A 34 -8.83 -5.21 -4.21
C TRP A 34 -7.93 -6.23 -4.92
N ILE A 35 -6.78 -6.57 -4.37
CA ILE A 35 -5.91 -7.62 -4.92
C ILE A 35 -6.61 -8.98 -4.86
N LYS A 36 -7.24 -9.35 -3.74
CA LYS A 36 -7.99 -10.60 -3.61
C LYS A 36 -9.13 -10.69 -4.62
N ILE A 37 -9.88 -9.63 -4.80
CA ILE A 37 -10.99 -9.57 -5.75
C ILE A 37 -10.47 -9.70 -7.18
N ALA A 38 -9.50 -8.88 -7.57
CA ALA A 38 -8.95 -8.85 -8.92
C ALA A 38 -8.26 -10.18 -9.32
N ARG A 39 -7.80 -10.97 -8.34
CA ARG A 39 -7.23 -12.31 -8.58
C ARG A 39 -8.28 -13.33 -9.06
N ARG A 40 -9.56 -13.14 -8.70
CA ARG A 40 -10.64 -14.09 -8.94
C ARG A 40 -11.72 -13.59 -9.88
N TYR A 41 -11.88 -12.28 -10.00
CA TYR A 41 -12.98 -11.65 -10.71
C TYR A 41 -12.48 -10.58 -11.67
N ALA A 42 -13.18 -10.44 -12.80
CA ALA A 42 -12.97 -9.33 -13.71
C ALA A 42 -13.36 -8.00 -13.04
N VAL A 43 -12.56 -6.96 -13.27
CA VAL A 43 -12.78 -5.62 -12.74
C VAL A 43 -13.15 -4.69 -13.88
N CYS A 44 -14.31 -4.05 -13.78
CA CYS A 44 -14.75 -3.02 -14.72
C CYS A 44 -14.32 -1.64 -14.22
N PHE A 45 -13.85 -0.81 -15.12
CA PHE A 45 -13.44 0.57 -14.83
C PHE A 45 -14.31 1.56 -15.61
N SER A 46 -14.82 2.60 -14.91
CA SER A 46 -15.45 3.76 -15.53
C SER A 46 -14.50 4.96 -15.48
N PRO A 47 -14.20 5.62 -16.61
CA PRO A 47 -13.36 6.82 -16.63
C PRO A 47 -14.08 8.07 -16.11
N LYS A 48 -15.40 7.99 -15.85
CA LYS A 48 -16.18 9.13 -15.36
C LYS A 48 -15.80 9.45 -13.90
N PRO A 49 -15.58 10.74 -13.56
CA PRO A 49 -15.35 11.14 -12.17
C PRO A 49 -16.67 11.06 -11.39
N LEU A 50 -16.84 10.00 -10.61
CA LEU A 50 -18.07 9.71 -9.85
C LEU A 50 -17.93 9.95 -8.34
N ALA A 51 -16.74 10.28 -7.86
CA ALA A 51 -16.49 10.52 -6.43
C ALA A 51 -15.45 11.61 -6.21
N ASN A 52 -15.64 12.39 -5.14
CA ASN A 52 -14.68 13.38 -4.66
C ASN A 52 -13.97 12.89 -3.40
N TYR A 53 -12.65 12.94 -3.37
CA TYR A 53 -11.84 12.59 -2.21
C TYR A 53 -11.34 13.85 -1.50
N SER A 54 -11.93 14.20 -0.35
CA SER A 54 -11.48 15.32 0.47
C SER A 54 -10.16 15.03 1.17
N LYS A 55 -9.15 15.87 0.93
CA LYS A 55 -7.85 15.79 1.60
C LYS A 55 -7.76 16.66 2.86
N VAL A 56 -8.78 17.47 3.14
CA VAL A 56 -8.79 18.43 4.27
C VAL A 56 -9.54 17.91 5.50
N ALA A 57 -10.09 16.71 5.45
CA ALA A 57 -10.81 16.12 6.58
C ALA A 57 -9.86 15.90 7.78
N SER A 58 -10.28 16.33 8.96
CA SER A 58 -9.50 16.23 10.22
C SER A 58 -9.44 14.81 10.78
N ASN A 59 -10.44 13.95 10.47
CA ASN A 59 -10.55 12.57 10.95
C ASN A 59 -9.92 11.54 10.02
N ARG A 60 -8.92 11.91 9.23
CA ARG A 60 -8.25 10.98 8.30
C ARG A 60 -7.51 9.88 9.07
N SER A 61 -7.74 8.63 8.67
CA SER A 61 -7.08 7.45 9.26
C SER A 61 -5.55 7.51 9.22
N ALA A 62 -4.97 8.18 8.21
CA ALA A 62 -3.53 8.41 8.12
C ALA A 62 -2.94 9.20 9.30
N LEU A 63 -3.74 10.01 10.02
CA LEU A 63 -3.32 10.77 11.18
C LEU A 63 -3.32 9.94 12.47
N SER A 64 -4.25 8.98 12.58
CA SER A 64 -4.45 8.15 13.78
C SER A 64 -3.70 6.81 13.75
N TYR A 65 -2.93 6.54 12.69
CA TYR A 65 -2.21 5.28 12.56
C TYR A 65 -1.02 5.19 13.51
N THR A 66 -0.96 4.08 14.25
CA THR A 66 0.21 3.66 15.03
C THR A 66 0.67 2.28 14.55
N PRO A 67 1.97 2.07 14.26
CA PRO A 67 2.49 0.79 13.77
C PRO A 67 2.12 -0.41 14.64
N GLU A 68 2.18 -0.23 15.95
CA GLU A 68 1.95 -1.26 16.97
C GLU A 68 0.51 -1.81 16.96
N ARG A 69 -0.42 -1.05 16.39
CA ARG A 69 -1.85 -1.42 16.31
C ARG A 69 -2.27 -1.90 14.93
N THR A 70 -1.33 -2.13 14.03
CA THR A 70 -1.64 -2.49 12.65
C THR A 70 -1.11 -3.86 12.31
N ARG A 71 -2.00 -4.80 12.03
CA ARG A 71 -1.63 -6.05 11.37
C ARG A 71 -1.22 -5.74 9.93
N TYR A 72 -0.14 -6.38 9.49
CA TYR A 72 0.37 -6.25 8.14
C TYR A 72 0.60 -7.63 7.55
N SER A 73 -0.11 -7.96 6.50
CA SER A 73 -0.17 -9.33 5.98
C SER A 73 -0.25 -9.43 4.44
N PHE A 74 0.47 -8.54 3.72
CA PHE A 74 0.55 -8.66 2.26
C PHE A 74 1.27 -9.94 1.79
N GLU A 75 2.08 -10.54 2.65
CA GLU A 75 2.72 -11.83 2.40
C GLU A 75 1.72 -12.95 2.12
N GLU A 76 0.53 -12.88 2.73
CA GLU A 76 -0.58 -13.83 2.52
C GLU A 76 -1.15 -13.81 1.09
N LEU A 77 -0.87 -12.75 0.34
CA LEU A 77 -1.30 -12.61 -1.07
C LEU A 77 -0.29 -13.18 -2.06
N TYR A 78 0.91 -13.53 -1.61
CA TYR A 78 1.91 -14.16 -2.46
C TYR A 78 1.44 -15.56 -2.89
N ASP A 79 1.52 -15.83 -4.18
CA ASP A 79 1.11 -17.11 -4.76
C ASP A 79 2.20 -17.60 -5.74
N PRO A 80 3.00 -18.62 -5.37
CA PRO A 80 4.07 -19.11 -6.22
C PRO A 80 3.57 -19.71 -7.54
N SER A 81 2.29 -20.09 -7.62
CA SER A 81 1.66 -20.60 -8.84
C SER A 81 1.11 -19.51 -9.76
N ALA A 82 1.05 -18.26 -9.27
CA ALA A 82 0.56 -17.14 -10.07
C ALA A 82 1.64 -16.59 -11.03
N PRO A 83 1.24 -15.90 -12.11
CA PRO A 83 2.18 -15.19 -12.97
C PRO A 83 3.12 -14.25 -12.20
N GLU A 84 4.36 -14.09 -12.69
CA GLU A 84 5.37 -13.24 -12.04
C GLU A 84 4.85 -11.80 -11.83
N GLU A 85 4.10 -11.27 -12.79
CA GLU A 85 3.52 -9.93 -12.76
C GLU A 85 2.56 -9.72 -11.58
N TYR A 86 1.80 -10.75 -11.21
CA TYR A 86 0.93 -10.71 -10.04
C TYR A 86 1.77 -10.56 -8.75
N ASN A 87 2.78 -11.41 -8.58
CA ASN A 87 3.65 -11.36 -7.40
C ASN A 87 4.45 -10.07 -7.33
N GLU A 88 4.90 -9.53 -8.46
CA GLU A 88 5.52 -8.21 -8.55
C GLU A 88 4.54 -7.10 -8.14
N PHE A 89 3.26 -7.18 -8.54
CA PHE A 89 2.26 -6.23 -8.12
C PHE A 89 1.99 -6.29 -6.61
N VAL A 90 1.92 -7.49 -6.02
CA VAL A 90 1.82 -7.67 -4.57
C VAL A 90 3.05 -7.06 -3.88
N ALA A 91 4.25 -7.32 -4.38
CA ALA A 91 5.49 -6.72 -3.86
C ALA A 91 5.46 -5.19 -3.91
N ARG A 92 4.96 -4.60 -5.01
CA ARG A 92 4.77 -3.14 -5.13
C ARG A 92 3.88 -2.61 -4.00
N ALA A 93 2.72 -3.22 -3.79
CA ALA A 93 1.76 -2.80 -2.77
C ALA A 93 2.37 -2.90 -1.37
N ALA A 94 3.01 -4.03 -1.07
CA ALA A 94 3.66 -4.31 0.20
C ALA A 94 4.79 -3.32 0.51
N LEU A 95 5.74 -3.15 -0.41
CA LEU A 95 6.89 -2.26 -0.23
C LEU A 95 6.48 -0.79 -0.18
N GLY A 96 5.45 -0.37 -0.93
CA GLY A 96 4.87 0.96 -0.83
C GLY A 96 4.29 1.26 0.55
N LYS A 97 3.62 0.27 1.17
CA LYS A 97 3.13 0.38 2.56
C LYS A 97 4.25 0.29 3.59
N ALA A 98 5.26 -0.57 3.35
CA ALA A 98 6.42 -0.69 4.22
C ALA A 98 7.17 0.65 4.39
N LEU A 99 7.25 1.49 3.35
CA LEU A 99 7.80 2.84 3.45
C LEU A 99 7.03 3.70 4.45
N ILE A 100 5.69 3.68 4.40
CA ILE A 100 4.84 4.46 5.31
C ILE A 100 4.99 3.94 6.75
N ILE A 101 5.01 2.62 6.91
CA ILE A 101 5.16 1.94 8.21
C ILE A 101 6.52 2.29 8.82
N SER A 102 7.61 2.20 8.04
CA SER A 102 8.96 2.56 8.48
C SER A 102 9.06 4.03 8.92
N ALA A 103 8.47 4.94 8.14
CA ALA A 103 8.43 6.37 8.47
C ALA A 103 7.75 6.64 9.82
N LYS A 104 6.76 5.86 10.16
CA LYS A 104 6.00 5.97 11.42
C LYS A 104 6.60 5.15 12.58
N GLY A 105 7.73 4.48 12.36
CA GLY A 105 8.50 3.78 13.39
C GLY A 105 8.30 2.27 13.44
N GLY A 106 7.44 1.67 12.60
CA GLY A 106 7.25 0.22 12.47
C GLY A 106 8.39 -0.46 11.73
N THR A 107 9.57 -0.44 12.34
CA THR A 107 10.82 -0.91 11.71
C THR A 107 10.82 -2.43 11.48
N LYS A 108 10.29 -3.19 12.43
CA LYS A 108 10.23 -4.66 12.35
C LYS A 108 9.32 -5.12 11.20
N GLU A 109 8.14 -4.55 11.11
CA GLU A 109 7.16 -4.87 10.07
C GLU A 109 7.67 -4.47 8.67
N ALA A 110 8.29 -3.30 8.58
CA ALA A 110 8.89 -2.85 7.32
C ALA A 110 10.11 -3.69 6.91
N ALA A 111 10.94 -4.15 7.87
CA ALA A 111 12.04 -5.06 7.62
C ALA A 111 11.55 -6.42 7.12
N ARG A 112 10.55 -7.00 7.79
CA ARG A 112 9.93 -8.27 7.39
C ARG A 112 9.40 -8.21 5.97
N ALA A 113 8.68 -7.15 5.62
CA ALA A 113 8.20 -6.96 4.26
C ALA A 113 9.36 -6.83 3.25
N ALA A 114 10.42 -6.09 3.58
CA ALA A 114 11.59 -5.93 2.72
C ALA A 114 12.42 -7.22 2.55
N GLU A 115 12.38 -8.12 3.53
CA GLU A 115 12.98 -9.44 3.46
C GLU A 115 12.13 -10.36 2.57
N PHE A 116 10.84 -10.52 2.89
CA PHE A 116 9.93 -11.39 2.16
C PHE A 116 9.84 -11.03 0.67
N PHE A 117 9.66 -9.74 0.34
CA PHE A 117 9.59 -9.25 -1.03
C PHE A 117 10.95 -8.92 -1.65
N GLY A 118 12.02 -9.44 -1.07
CA GLY A 118 13.39 -9.27 -1.56
C GLY A 118 13.65 -9.84 -2.96
N TYR A 119 12.79 -10.74 -3.43
CA TYR A 119 12.84 -11.34 -4.77
C TYR A 119 12.49 -10.36 -5.91
N THR A 120 11.80 -9.24 -5.61
CA THR A 120 11.29 -8.33 -6.65
C THR A 120 12.39 -7.84 -7.58
N LYS A 121 12.17 -7.95 -8.87
CA LYS A 121 13.05 -7.42 -9.92
C LYS A 121 12.64 -6.01 -10.33
N THR A 122 11.33 -5.78 -10.46
CA THR A 122 10.74 -4.52 -10.93
C THR A 122 10.82 -3.42 -9.89
N TYR A 123 10.59 -3.73 -8.61
CA TYR A 123 10.50 -2.72 -7.54
C TYR A 123 11.74 -2.63 -6.64
N ARG A 124 12.91 -3.02 -7.15
CA ARG A 124 14.21 -2.94 -6.45
C ARG A 124 14.51 -1.54 -5.89
N ARG A 125 14.10 -0.48 -6.60
CA ARG A 125 14.29 0.90 -6.11
C ARG A 125 13.47 1.15 -4.84
N THR A 126 12.22 0.69 -4.81
CA THR A 126 11.35 0.82 -3.63
C THR A 126 11.89 -0.02 -2.48
N LEU A 127 12.32 -1.26 -2.74
CA LEU A 127 12.97 -2.13 -1.77
C LEU A 127 14.20 -1.46 -1.13
N ARG A 128 15.09 -0.87 -1.94
CA ARG A 128 16.24 -0.12 -1.43
C ARG A 128 15.83 1.06 -0.54
N LYS A 129 14.78 1.82 -0.94
CA LYS A 129 14.26 2.92 -0.13
C LYS A 129 13.77 2.44 1.25
N VAL A 130 13.07 1.31 1.32
CA VAL A 130 12.64 0.72 2.60
C VAL A 130 13.83 0.36 3.47
N ARG A 131 14.84 -0.32 2.91
CA ARG A 131 16.05 -0.73 3.64
C ARG A 131 16.84 0.48 4.16
N VAL A 132 17.08 1.47 3.31
CA VAL A 132 17.78 2.71 3.68
C VAL A 132 17.00 3.45 4.76
N LEU A 133 15.69 3.62 4.58
CA LEU A 133 14.87 4.31 5.56
C LEU A 133 14.89 3.61 6.93
N ASN A 134 14.84 2.27 6.93
CA ASN A 134 14.91 1.49 8.16
C ASN A 134 16.26 1.59 8.90
N ALA A 135 17.34 1.82 8.16
CA ALA A 135 18.69 2.01 8.74
C ALA A 135 18.86 3.40 9.38
N LEU A 136 18.01 4.36 9.04
CA LEU A 136 18.10 5.73 9.59
C LEU A 136 17.49 5.84 11.00
N PRO A 137 17.93 6.80 11.82
CA PRO A 137 17.26 7.14 13.07
C PRO A 137 15.79 7.48 12.87
N ARG A 138 14.93 7.10 13.81
CA ARG A 138 13.47 7.30 13.72
C ARG A 138 13.10 8.77 13.45
N SER A 139 13.80 9.71 14.09
CA SER A 139 13.57 11.15 13.95
C SER A 139 13.76 11.69 12.53
N TRP A 140 14.56 11.02 11.71
CA TRP A 140 14.88 11.47 10.35
C TRP A 140 13.93 10.91 9.30
N ARG A 141 13.23 9.82 9.58
CA ARG A 141 12.44 9.08 8.58
C ARG A 141 11.25 9.86 8.04
N ALA A 142 10.43 10.42 8.93
CA ALA A 142 9.24 11.17 8.52
C ALA A 142 9.60 12.48 7.78
N PRO A 143 10.55 13.31 8.25
CA PRO A 143 11.02 14.48 7.52
C PRO A 143 11.56 14.16 6.13
N LEU A 144 12.35 13.10 5.98
CA LEU A 144 12.91 12.70 4.68
C LEU A 144 11.82 12.27 3.68
N ILE A 145 10.84 11.49 4.12
CA ILE A 145 9.69 11.14 3.26
C ILE A 145 8.88 12.39 2.91
N GLY A 146 8.66 13.29 3.85
CA GLY A 146 7.98 14.57 3.61
C GLY A 146 8.68 15.41 2.54
N LEU A 147 9.99 15.55 2.65
CA LEU A 147 10.83 16.25 1.67
C LEU A 147 10.78 15.57 0.29
N TYR A 148 10.95 14.26 0.25
CA TYR A 148 10.86 13.48 -0.99
C TYR A 148 9.51 13.67 -1.69
N ASN A 149 8.40 13.57 -0.95
CA ASN A 149 7.05 13.74 -1.50
C ASN A 149 6.81 15.17 -1.99
N SER A 150 7.33 16.17 -1.27
CA SER A 150 7.25 17.58 -1.67
C SER A 150 8.00 17.84 -2.97
N LEU A 151 9.21 17.30 -3.11
CA LEU A 151 10.01 17.42 -4.33
C LEU A 151 9.34 16.70 -5.50
N ALA A 152 8.90 15.46 -5.29
CA ALA A 152 8.20 14.68 -6.31
C ALA A 152 6.93 15.38 -6.79
N TRP A 153 6.16 16.00 -5.88
CA TRP A 153 4.97 16.76 -6.22
C TRP A 153 5.29 18.04 -7.02
N ARG A 154 6.37 18.76 -6.66
CA ARG A 154 6.82 19.94 -7.40
C ARG A 154 7.25 19.59 -8.83
N ILE A 155 7.95 18.47 -9.00
CA ILE A 155 8.38 17.98 -10.33
C ILE A 155 7.15 17.59 -11.16
N ALA A 156 6.24 16.79 -10.59
CA ALA A 156 5.03 16.38 -11.30
C ALA A 156 4.13 17.56 -11.71
N ARG A 157 4.13 18.65 -10.94
CA ARG A 157 3.32 19.84 -11.23
C ARG A 157 3.93 20.72 -12.34
N LYS A 158 5.22 20.58 -12.63
CA LYS A 158 5.88 21.34 -13.70
C LYS A 158 5.69 20.74 -15.08
N GLY A 159 4.87 19.70 -15.24
CA GLY A 159 4.49 19.13 -16.53
C GLY A 159 5.60 18.31 -17.19
N LEU A 160 6.46 17.74 -16.40
CA LEU A 160 7.47 16.75 -16.85
C LEU A 160 6.91 15.35 -16.68
#